data_7905ce0a5ae3cb56d5a27fdb286a59b3
#
_entry.id   7905ce0a5ae3cb56d5a27fdb286a59b3
#
_cell.length_a   1.000
_cell.length_b   1.000
_cell.length_c   1.000
_cell.angle_alpha   90.00
_cell.angle_beta   90.00
_cell.angle_gamma   90.00
#
_symmetry.space_group_name_H-M   'P 1'
#
loop_
_entity.id
_entity.type
_entity.pdbx_description
1 polymer ?
#
loop_
_entity_poly.entity_id
_entity_poly.type
_entity_poly.pdbx_seq_one_letter_code
_entity_poly.pdbx_strand_id
1 'polypeptide(L)'
;MKKSAYFDSHWGSGWPAIQWLEPYFLAPPGKRWFFATGNDSAGFDLEGVDGTGHLPANKGRIDIRLSMWGHPSLGVFLMYEKSGGGYRDTFSSRGDLTKLNEWVRSTHDTPLPVGLFIPYEQAWQAVKEFIETEGKRPTSIAWIANRDLPPNTFPDP
;
A
#
# COMPACT_ATOMS: atom_id res chain seq x y z
N MET A 1 3.28 19.41 -4.98
CA MET A 1 2.98 18.06 -4.46
C MET A 1 3.51 17.92 -3.04
N LYS A 2 2.72 17.33 -2.16
CA LYS A 2 3.10 17.18 -0.76
C LYS A 2 3.17 15.71 -0.39
N LYS A 3 4.35 15.26 0.06
CA LYS A 3 4.59 13.88 0.50
C LYS A 3 4.36 13.76 2.00
N SER A 4 3.72 12.68 2.44
CA SER A 4 3.65 12.26 3.82
C SER A 4 3.62 10.74 3.90
N ALA A 5 3.94 10.20 5.06
CA ALA A 5 3.96 8.75 5.26
C ALA A 5 3.71 8.40 6.72
N TYR A 6 3.21 7.20 6.94
CA TYR A 6 3.30 6.53 8.23
C TYR A 6 3.89 5.14 7.99
N PHE A 7 5.04 4.90 8.57
CA PHE A 7 5.74 3.62 8.45
C PHE A 7 6.57 3.42 9.72
N ASP A 8 6.13 2.50 10.56
CA ASP A 8 6.75 2.23 11.86
C ASP A 8 6.91 3.51 12.70
N SER A 9 8.13 3.94 12.96
CA SER A 9 8.41 5.16 13.74
C SER A 9 8.38 6.45 12.91
N HIS A 10 8.25 6.37 11.60
CA HIS A 10 8.13 7.54 10.73
C HIS A 10 6.68 7.98 10.59
N TRP A 11 6.38 9.18 11.04
CA TRP A 11 5.05 9.78 10.92
C TRP A 11 5.18 11.22 10.45
N GLY A 12 4.42 11.59 9.41
CA GLY A 12 4.31 12.98 8.97
C GLY A 12 4.94 13.24 7.61
N SER A 13 5.56 14.41 7.46
CA SER A 13 6.04 14.93 6.17
C SER A 13 7.17 14.11 5.59
N GLY A 14 7.17 14.01 4.25
CA GLY A 14 8.21 13.30 3.50
C GLY A 14 8.01 11.79 3.52
N TRP A 15 8.80 11.13 2.68
CA TRP A 15 8.87 9.67 2.64
C TRP A 15 10.21 9.21 3.22
N PRO A 16 10.23 8.08 3.94
CA PRO A 16 11.50 7.52 4.43
C PRO A 16 12.44 7.18 3.28
N ALA A 17 13.74 7.21 3.56
CA ALA A 17 14.76 6.82 2.59
C ALA A 17 14.65 5.34 2.24
N ILE A 18 14.99 5.01 0.98
CA ILE A 18 14.97 3.63 0.49
C ILE A 18 15.83 2.71 1.38
N GLN A 19 17.00 3.17 1.78
CA GLN A 19 17.91 2.41 2.64
C GLN A 19 17.32 2.09 4.01
N TRP A 20 16.47 2.97 4.54
CA TRP A 20 15.80 2.75 5.81
C TRP A 20 14.65 1.75 5.69
N LEU A 21 13.97 1.75 4.54
CA LEU A 21 12.82 0.87 4.28
C LEU A 21 13.22 -0.57 3.94
N GLU A 22 14.33 -0.75 3.22
CA GLU A 22 14.74 -2.04 2.68
C GLU A 22 14.75 -3.19 3.70
N PRO A 23 15.31 -3.03 4.93
CA PRO A 23 15.33 -4.11 5.91
C PRO A 23 13.95 -4.61 6.36
N TYR A 24 12.92 -3.78 6.28
CA TYR A 24 11.56 -4.22 6.62
C TYR A 24 11.05 -5.29 5.66
N PHE A 25 11.53 -5.29 4.43
CA PHE A 25 11.12 -6.22 3.39
C PHE A 25 12.10 -7.38 3.22
N LEU A 26 13.40 -7.14 3.38
CA LEU A 26 14.42 -8.08 2.96
C LEU A 26 15.24 -8.74 4.08
N ALA A 27 15.17 -8.27 5.35
CA ALA A 27 16.10 -8.71 6.38
C ALA A 27 15.43 -9.21 7.66
N PRO A 28 15.32 -10.47 7.89
CA PRO A 28 14.72 -11.52 7.06
C PRO A 28 13.26 -11.20 6.78
N PRO A 29 12.67 -11.67 5.69
CA PRO A 29 11.32 -11.27 5.30
C PRO A 29 10.31 -11.41 6.45
N GLY A 30 9.54 -10.34 6.69
CA GLY A 30 8.50 -10.29 7.70
C GLY A 30 8.96 -10.08 9.13
N LYS A 31 10.23 -10.24 9.43
CA LYS A 31 10.69 -10.19 10.81
C LYS A 31 10.69 -8.77 11.37
N ARG A 32 11.11 -7.76 10.61
CA ARG A 32 11.18 -6.39 11.11
C ARG A 32 9.86 -5.63 11.07
N TRP A 33 8.90 -6.09 10.28
CA TRP A 33 7.63 -5.39 10.11
C TRP A 33 6.86 -5.18 11.42
N PHE A 34 7.01 -6.10 12.37
CA PHE A 34 6.24 -6.11 13.62
C PHE A 34 6.98 -5.58 14.83
N PHE A 35 8.22 -5.12 14.70
CA PHE A 35 9.10 -4.97 15.84
C PHE A 35 8.82 -3.80 16.77
N ALA A 36 8.72 -2.60 16.23
CA ALA A 36 8.75 -1.42 17.09
C ALA A 36 7.38 -1.06 17.67
N THR A 37 6.32 -1.22 16.91
CA THR A 37 4.99 -0.71 17.26
C THR A 37 3.93 -1.80 17.37
N GLY A 38 4.22 -3.03 16.94
CA GLY A 38 3.21 -4.07 16.78
C GLY A 38 2.20 -3.75 15.69
N ASN A 39 2.47 -2.77 14.84
CA ASN A 39 1.59 -2.34 13.76
C ASN A 39 2.03 -2.98 12.45
N ASP A 40 1.11 -3.65 11.78
CA ASP A 40 1.36 -4.34 10.52
C ASP A 40 0.98 -3.51 9.28
N SER A 41 0.54 -2.27 9.45
CA SER A 41 0.14 -1.40 8.35
C SER A 41 1.06 -0.20 8.16
N ALA A 42 1.12 0.29 6.93
CA ALA A 42 1.91 1.47 6.58
C ALA A 42 1.28 2.15 5.37
N GLY A 43 1.66 3.39 5.10
CA GLY A 43 1.16 4.10 3.94
C GLY A 43 2.03 5.25 3.51
N PHE A 44 2.04 5.51 2.21
CA PHE A 44 2.67 6.67 1.59
C PHE A 44 1.58 7.49 0.89
N ASP A 45 1.57 8.79 1.16
CA ASP A 45 0.63 9.73 0.56
C ASP A 45 1.36 10.76 -0.29
N LEU A 46 0.73 11.14 -1.39
CA LEU A 46 1.18 12.21 -2.26
C LEU A 46 -0.02 13.06 -2.65
N GLU A 47 -0.07 14.28 -2.14
CA GLU A 47 -1.18 15.21 -2.39
C GLU A 47 -0.87 16.15 -3.55
N GLY A 48 -1.86 16.39 -4.41
CA GLY A 48 -1.78 17.40 -5.43
C GLY A 48 -0.95 17.01 -6.65
N VAL A 49 -1.14 15.80 -7.16
CA VAL A 49 -0.48 15.35 -8.41
C VAL A 49 -1.15 15.96 -9.63
N ASP A 50 -0.51 15.80 -10.80
CA ASP A 50 -1.04 16.24 -12.10
C ASP A 50 -1.37 17.76 -12.14
N GLY A 51 -0.56 18.58 -11.47
CA GLY A 51 -0.73 20.03 -11.47
C GLY A 51 -1.87 20.53 -10.59
N THR A 52 -2.44 19.70 -9.72
CA THR A 52 -3.60 20.05 -8.88
C THR A 52 -3.27 20.48 -7.47
N GLY A 53 -1.99 20.66 -7.14
CA GLY A 53 -1.53 20.94 -5.78
C GLY A 53 -2.09 22.24 -5.17
N HIS A 54 -2.54 23.18 -6.00
CA HIS A 54 -3.14 24.44 -5.55
C HIS A 54 -4.63 24.30 -5.22
N LEU A 55 -5.26 23.16 -5.49
CA LEU A 55 -6.69 22.94 -5.29
C LEU A 55 -6.97 22.36 -3.89
N PRO A 56 -8.13 22.70 -3.30
CA PRO A 56 -8.59 22.01 -2.09
C PRO A 56 -8.94 20.54 -2.36
N ALA A 57 -8.88 19.72 -1.32
CA ALA A 57 -9.15 18.27 -1.42
C ALA A 57 -10.53 17.95 -2.01
N ASN A 58 -11.53 18.78 -1.73
CA ASN A 58 -12.91 18.59 -2.20
C ASN A 58 -13.23 19.33 -3.50
N LYS A 59 -12.25 19.96 -4.14
CA LYS A 59 -12.43 20.79 -5.34
C LYS A 59 -11.42 20.47 -6.43
N GLY A 60 -11.24 19.18 -6.70
CA GLY A 60 -10.46 18.73 -7.86
C GLY A 60 -8.99 18.39 -7.57
N ARG A 61 -8.51 18.49 -6.34
CA ARG A 61 -7.14 18.02 -6.02
C ARG A 61 -7.06 16.51 -6.18
N ILE A 62 -6.05 16.06 -6.90
CA ILE A 62 -5.80 14.64 -7.13
C ILE A 62 -4.70 14.17 -6.19
N ASP A 63 -4.97 13.12 -5.43
CA ASP A 63 -4.07 12.54 -4.46
C ASP A 63 -3.80 11.07 -4.77
N ILE A 64 -2.63 10.60 -4.35
CA ILE A 64 -2.24 9.19 -4.46
C ILE A 64 -1.95 8.67 -3.07
N ARG A 65 -2.37 7.43 -2.81
CA ARG A 65 -2.02 6.68 -1.61
C ARG A 65 -1.57 5.28 -1.98
N LEU A 66 -0.45 4.85 -1.40
CA LEU A 66 -0.03 3.46 -1.38
C LEU A 66 -0.15 2.95 0.06
N SER A 67 -1.14 2.11 0.30
CA SER A 67 -1.34 1.45 1.59
C SER A 67 -0.74 0.05 1.56
N MET A 68 -0.24 -0.43 2.69
CA MET A 68 0.35 -1.75 2.76
C MET A 68 0.15 -2.40 4.12
N TRP A 69 0.04 -3.73 4.12
CA TRP A 69 -0.06 -4.56 5.32
C TRP A 69 0.92 -5.71 5.20
N GLY A 70 1.76 -5.89 6.21
CA GLY A 70 2.72 -6.99 6.27
C GLY A 70 2.16 -8.15 7.10
N HIS A 71 2.50 -9.38 6.69
CA HIS A 71 2.17 -10.60 7.43
C HIS A 71 3.40 -11.51 7.45
N PRO A 72 3.73 -12.13 8.60
CA PRO A 72 4.99 -12.88 8.74
C PRO A 72 5.17 -14.01 7.74
N SER A 73 4.09 -14.67 7.33
CA SER A 73 4.15 -15.83 6.45
C SER A 73 3.57 -15.61 5.06
N LEU A 74 2.80 -14.53 4.84
CA LEU A 74 2.13 -14.29 3.55
C LEU A 74 2.86 -13.27 2.69
N GLY A 75 3.64 -12.39 3.29
CA GLY A 75 4.27 -11.28 2.60
C GLY A 75 3.54 -9.97 2.83
N VAL A 76 3.30 -9.20 1.78
CA VAL A 76 2.73 -7.85 1.88
C VAL A 76 1.55 -7.71 0.92
N PHE A 77 0.47 -7.13 1.42
CA PHE A 77 -0.66 -6.67 0.62
C PHE A 77 -0.48 -5.18 0.33
N LEU A 78 -0.45 -4.81 -0.94
CA LEU A 78 -0.34 -3.42 -1.38
C LEU A 78 -1.66 -2.96 -2.02
N MET A 79 -2.10 -1.76 -1.67
CA MET A 79 -3.26 -1.13 -2.30
C MET A 79 -2.86 0.26 -2.80
N TYR A 80 -2.98 0.49 -4.10
CA TYR A 80 -2.70 1.76 -4.75
C TYR A 80 -4.00 2.46 -5.07
N GLU A 81 -4.14 3.71 -4.65
CA GLU A 81 -5.33 4.52 -4.93
C GLU A 81 -4.93 5.88 -5.49
N LYS A 82 -5.56 6.26 -6.59
CA LYS A 82 -5.49 7.61 -7.16
C LYS A 82 -6.89 8.17 -7.18
N SER A 83 -7.14 9.29 -6.51
CA SER A 83 -8.49 9.84 -6.34
C SER A 83 -8.50 11.36 -6.33
N GLY A 84 -9.63 11.93 -6.69
CA GLY A 84 -9.88 13.36 -6.70
C GLY A 84 -10.58 13.81 -7.97
N GLY A 85 -11.17 15.00 -7.94
CA GLY A 85 -11.88 15.54 -9.11
C GLY A 85 -13.05 14.68 -9.58
N GLY A 86 -13.71 13.95 -8.68
CA GLY A 86 -14.78 13.01 -9.04
C GLY A 86 -14.28 11.66 -9.55
N TYR A 87 -12.99 11.42 -9.53
CA TYR A 87 -12.34 10.21 -10.01
C TYR A 87 -11.79 9.40 -8.85
N ARG A 88 -11.92 8.08 -8.90
CA ARG A 88 -11.31 7.17 -7.94
C ARG A 88 -10.93 5.88 -8.64
N ASP A 89 -9.67 5.52 -8.57
CA ASP A 89 -9.15 4.29 -9.15
C ASP A 89 -8.28 3.58 -8.11
N THR A 90 -8.67 2.34 -7.77
CA THR A 90 -8.04 1.56 -6.72
C THR A 90 -7.59 0.22 -7.27
N PHE A 91 -6.34 -0.15 -6.98
CA PHE A 91 -5.72 -1.40 -7.40
C PHE A 91 -5.13 -2.11 -6.20
N SER A 92 -5.30 -3.43 -6.16
CA SER A 92 -4.69 -4.29 -5.14
C SER A 92 -3.61 -5.15 -5.78
N SER A 93 -2.54 -5.43 -5.03
CA SER A 93 -1.51 -6.38 -5.47
C SER A 93 -2.15 -7.74 -5.75
N ARG A 94 -1.74 -8.37 -6.86
CA ARG A 94 -2.31 -9.64 -7.30
C ARG A 94 -1.43 -10.78 -6.82
N GLY A 95 -1.92 -11.50 -5.80
CA GLY A 95 -1.30 -12.72 -5.33
C GLY A 95 -1.98 -13.96 -5.94
N ASP A 96 -2.38 -14.90 -5.12
CA ASP A 96 -3.09 -16.10 -5.54
C ASP A 96 -4.60 -15.86 -5.48
N LEU A 97 -5.22 -15.56 -6.61
CA LEU A 97 -6.63 -15.22 -6.69
C LEU A 97 -7.57 -16.37 -6.31
N THR A 98 -7.07 -17.62 -6.22
CA THR A 98 -7.86 -18.74 -5.71
C THR A 98 -8.10 -18.65 -4.20
N LYS A 99 -7.41 -17.76 -3.52
CA LYS A 99 -7.49 -17.56 -2.06
C LYS A 99 -8.15 -16.25 -1.66
N LEU A 100 -8.96 -15.65 -2.53
CA LEU A 100 -9.68 -14.41 -2.21
C LEU A 100 -10.82 -14.61 -1.19
N ASN A 101 -11.23 -15.83 -0.95
CA ASN A 101 -12.24 -16.20 0.06
C ASN A 101 -11.61 -16.71 1.37
N GLU A 102 -10.32 -16.46 1.56
CA GLU A 102 -9.59 -16.71 2.81
C GLU A 102 -9.07 -15.39 3.33
N TRP A 103 -9.13 -15.17 4.65
CA TRP A 103 -8.73 -13.91 5.26
C TRP A 103 -7.83 -14.15 6.44
N VAL A 104 -6.92 -13.19 6.67
CA VAL A 104 -6.18 -13.02 7.92
C VAL A 104 -6.59 -11.69 8.53
N ARG A 105 -6.45 -11.54 9.84
CA ARG A 105 -6.76 -10.28 10.50
C ARG A 105 -5.49 -9.49 10.77
N SER A 106 -5.56 -8.19 10.47
CA SER A 106 -4.51 -7.26 10.84
C SER A 106 -4.47 -7.04 12.35
N THR A 107 -3.43 -6.38 12.84
CA THR A 107 -3.33 -6.01 14.26
C THR A 107 -4.46 -5.08 14.70
N HIS A 108 -5.11 -4.38 13.76
CA HIS A 108 -6.29 -3.55 14.01
C HIS A 108 -7.61 -4.27 13.71
N ASP A 109 -7.57 -5.60 13.62
CA ASP A 109 -8.73 -6.46 13.41
C ASP A 109 -9.45 -6.28 12.07
N THR A 110 -8.75 -5.77 11.05
CA THR A 110 -9.27 -5.67 9.70
C THR A 110 -9.05 -6.98 8.96
N PRO A 111 -10.10 -7.59 8.36
CA PRO A 111 -9.91 -8.79 7.54
C PRO A 111 -9.23 -8.44 6.23
N LEU A 112 -8.14 -9.15 5.93
CA LEU A 112 -7.33 -8.94 4.73
C LEU A 112 -7.32 -10.21 3.88
N PRO A 113 -7.66 -10.12 2.57
CA PRO A 113 -7.69 -11.29 1.70
C PRO A 113 -6.31 -11.91 1.52
N VAL A 114 -6.19 -13.20 1.79
CA VAL A 114 -4.92 -13.94 1.62
C VAL A 114 -4.43 -13.86 0.18
N GLY A 115 -5.34 -13.91 -0.79
CA GLY A 115 -5.02 -13.89 -2.21
C GLY A 115 -4.43 -12.59 -2.74
N LEU A 116 -4.42 -11.51 -1.96
CA LEU A 116 -3.84 -10.23 -2.36
C LEU A 116 -2.44 -9.98 -1.79
N PHE A 117 -1.93 -10.90 -0.96
CA PHE A 117 -0.56 -10.83 -0.47
C PHE A 117 0.43 -11.34 -1.52
N ILE A 118 1.57 -10.67 -1.63
CA ILE A 118 2.68 -11.04 -2.50
C ILE A 118 3.95 -11.19 -1.67
N PRO A 119 4.95 -11.96 -2.15
CA PRO A 119 6.20 -12.12 -1.43
C PRO A 119 6.88 -10.79 -1.09
N TYR A 120 7.60 -10.74 0.01
CA TYR A 120 8.29 -9.54 0.48
C TYR A 120 9.22 -8.93 -0.57
N GLU A 121 9.95 -9.76 -1.31
CA GLU A 121 10.86 -9.28 -2.37
C GLU A 121 10.11 -8.55 -3.48
N GLN A 122 8.98 -9.08 -3.90
CA GLN A 122 8.15 -8.44 -4.93
C GLN A 122 7.54 -7.14 -4.41
N ALA A 123 7.04 -7.16 -3.18
CA ALA A 123 6.51 -5.95 -2.54
C ALA A 123 7.58 -4.87 -2.44
N TRP A 124 8.81 -5.23 -2.10
CA TRP A 124 9.92 -4.28 -2.05
C TRP A 124 10.19 -3.64 -3.41
N GLN A 125 10.21 -4.43 -4.48
CA GLN A 125 10.39 -3.88 -5.83
C GLN A 125 9.32 -2.83 -6.15
N ALA A 126 8.07 -3.12 -5.81
CA ALA A 126 6.97 -2.18 -6.04
C ALA A 126 7.10 -0.91 -5.19
N VAL A 127 7.39 -1.02 -3.91
CA VAL A 127 7.54 0.13 -3.01
C VAL A 127 8.72 1.00 -3.46
N LYS A 128 9.85 0.40 -3.78
CA LYS A 128 11.02 1.11 -4.28
C LYS A 128 10.69 1.87 -5.57
N GLU A 129 10.03 1.21 -6.52
CA GLU A 129 9.62 1.85 -7.77
C GLU A 129 8.64 3.00 -7.52
N PHE A 130 7.67 2.84 -6.62
CA PHE A 130 6.75 3.90 -6.24
C PHE A 130 7.49 5.15 -5.75
N ILE A 131 8.49 4.98 -4.90
CA ILE A 131 9.30 6.08 -4.38
C ILE A 131 10.12 6.71 -5.50
N GLU A 132 10.80 5.91 -6.31
CA GLU A 132 11.68 6.40 -7.39
C GLU A 132 10.91 7.10 -8.51
N THR A 133 9.67 6.73 -8.74
CA THR A 133 8.80 7.35 -9.77
C THR A 133 7.90 8.44 -9.22
N GLU A 134 8.07 8.81 -7.98
CA GLU A 134 7.26 9.83 -7.31
C GLU A 134 5.76 9.54 -7.37
N GLY A 135 5.37 8.33 -7.01
CA GLY A 135 3.98 7.95 -6.81
C GLY A 135 3.28 7.35 -8.01
N LYS A 136 3.97 7.04 -9.10
CA LYS A 136 3.34 6.29 -10.19
C LYS A 136 3.04 4.86 -9.75
N ARG A 137 1.96 4.30 -10.31
CA ARG A 137 1.64 2.90 -10.01
C ARG A 137 2.78 2.01 -10.51
N PRO A 138 3.38 1.21 -9.62
CA PRO A 138 4.50 0.35 -10.00
C PRO A 138 4.15 -0.65 -11.10
N THR A 139 5.07 -0.84 -12.03
CA THR A 139 4.93 -1.81 -13.11
C THR A 139 5.66 -3.13 -12.83
N SER A 140 6.42 -3.19 -11.73
CA SER A 140 7.23 -4.35 -11.35
C SER A 140 6.40 -5.51 -10.79
N ILE A 141 5.14 -5.29 -10.44
CA ILE A 141 4.23 -6.33 -9.95
C ILE A 141 2.92 -6.31 -10.74
N ALA A 142 2.17 -7.40 -10.63
CA ALA A 142 0.82 -7.47 -11.19
C ALA A 142 -0.18 -6.84 -10.21
N TRP A 143 -1.18 -6.16 -10.75
CA TRP A 143 -2.27 -5.55 -10.00
C TRP A 143 -3.61 -6.10 -10.48
N ILE A 144 -4.60 -6.06 -9.61
CA ILE A 144 -6.00 -6.25 -9.98
C ILE A 144 -6.80 -5.00 -9.58
N ALA A 145 -7.59 -4.47 -10.51
CA ALA A 145 -8.45 -3.35 -10.19
C ALA A 145 -9.50 -3.81 -9.16
N ASN A 146 -9.75 -2.99 -8.13
CA ASN A 146 -10.67 -3.39 -7.07
C ASN A 146 -12.10 -3.62 -7.59
N ARG A 147 -12.50 -2.91 -8.66
CA ARG A 147 -13.79 -3.14 -9.32
C ARG A 147 -13.93 -4.53 -9.94
N ASP A 148 -12.81 -5.20 -10.22
CA ASP A 148 -12.77 -6.55 -10.81
C ASP A 148 -12.72 -7.65 -9.74
N LEU A 149 -12.62 -7.29 -8.46
CA LEU A 149 -12.64 -8.25 -7.36
C LEU A 149 -14.06 -8.77 -7.10
N PRO A 150 -14.21 -10.05 -6.68
CA PRO A 150 -15.51 -10.59 -6.32
C PRO A 150 -16.19 -9.79 -5.21
N PRO A 151 -17.54 -9.77 -5.15
CA PRO A 151 -18.24 -9.23 -3.99
C PRO A 151 -17.75 -9.89 -2.69
N ASN A 152 -17.74 -9.14 -1.61
CA ASN A 152 -17.29 -9.60 -0.28
C ASN A 152 -15.78 -9.95 -0.19
N THR A 153 -14.96 -9.50 -1.14
CA THR A 153 -13.51 -9.63 -1.01
C THR A 153 -13.00 -8.88 0.23
N PHE A 154 -13.60 -7.73 0.55
CA PHE A 154 -13.32 -6.96 1.75
C PHE A 154 -14.55 -6.94 2.64
N PRO A 155 -14.77 -7.97 3.48
CA PRO A 155 -15.92 -8.01 4.37
C PRO A 155 -15.78 -7.00 5.51
N ASP A 156 -16.90 -6.69 6.16
CA ASP A 156 -16.89 -5.88 7.38
C ASP A 156 -16.15 -6.63 8.49
N PRO A 157 -15.43 -5.88 9.36
CA PRO A 157 -14.68 -6.46 10.48
C PRO A 157 -15.52 -7.27 11.46
#